data_84e9ab45e05b6b7ab93a28ea80d47498
#
_entry.id   84e9ab45e05b6b7ab93a28ea80d47498
#
_cell.length_a   1.000
_cell.length_b   1.000
_cell.length_c   1.000
_cell.angle_alpha   90.00
_cell.angle_beta   90.00
_cell.angle_gamma   90.00
#
_symmetry.space_group_name_H-M   'P 1'
#
loop_
_entity.id
_entity.type
_entity.pdbx_description
1 polymer ?
#
loop_
_entity_poly.entity_id
_entity_poly.type
_entity_poly.pdbx_seq_one_letter_code
_entity_poly.pdbx_strand_id
1 'polypeptide(L)'
;MKVAYIFKSDMASTFQLSTMILPQLESGIHGVEVIGMFFFDENAHILRKGNAIGERLNKIAKEKGMLIMACDQCALRRDLAEGDFEMCGSGSVKPKNMIDVGQVGCFPQLYAALGGNMPNLVITL
;
A
#
# COMPACT_ATOMS: atom_id res chain seq x y z
N MET A 1 -10.75 13.34 -9.96
CA MET A 1 -10.80 11.88 -10.17
C MET A 1 -10.07 11.19 -9.02
N LYS A 2 -10.65 10.15 -8.49
CA LYS A 2 -10.03 9.34 -7.43
C LYS A 2 -9.45 8.07 -8.03
N VAL A 3 -8.19 7.78 -7.70
CA VAL A 3 -7.45 6.64 -8.25
C VAL A 3 -6.90 5.78 -7.13
N ALA A 4 -6.95 4.46 -7.31
CA ALA A 4 -6.23 3.51 -6.49
C ALA A 4 -5.21 2.74 -7.32
N TYR A 5 -4.07 2.42 -6.73
CA TYR A 5 -3.01 1.65 -7.38
C TYR A 5 -2.88 0.28 -6.74
N ILE A 6 -2.64 -0.73 -7.58
CA ILE A 6 -2.26 -2.07 -7.15
C ILE A 6 -0.85 -2.34 -7.68
N PHE A 7 0.07 -2.64 -6.78
CA PHE A 7 1.47 -2.94 -7.12
C PHE A 7 1.67 -4.46 -7.03
N LYS A 8 1.83 -5.08 -8.18
CA LYS A 8 1.88 -6.53 -8.30
C LYS A 8 3.13 -7.03 -9.04
N SER A 9 3.51 -6.36 -10.14
CA SER A 9 4.61 -6.79 -10.99
C SER A 9 5.97 -6.46 -10.38
N ASP A 10 7.01 -7.14 -10.86
CA ASP A 10 8.38 -6.83 -10.50
C ASP A 10 8.66 -5.36 -10.76
N MET A 11 9.39 -4.73 -9.84
CA MET A 11 9.81 -3.34 -9.91
C MET A 11 8.68 -2.31 -9.91
N ALA A 12 7.41 -2.69 -9.72
CA ALA A 12 6.32 -1.72 -9.66
C ALA A 12 6.56 -0.68 -8.55
N SER A 13 6.98 -1.11 -7.36
CA SER A 13 7.28 -0.22 -6.24
C SER A 13 8.66 0.41 -6.35
N THR A 14 9.66 -0.33 -6.79
CA THR A 14 11.05 0.15 -6.84
C THR A 14 11.33 1.01 -8.07
N PHE A 15 10.48 0.96 -9.08
CA PHE A 15 10.62 1.78 -10.28
C PHE A 15 9.43 2.72 -10.48
N GLN A 16 8.24 2.22 -10.83
CA GLN A 16 7.11 3.11 -11.13
C GLN A 16 6.71 3.97 -9.94
N LEU A 17 6.59 3.39 -8.76
CA LEU A 17 6.25 4.18 -7.57
C LEU A 17 7.35 5.17 -7.23
N SER A 18 8.59 4.71 -7.14
CA SER A 18 9.69 5.55 -6.64
C SER A 18 10.12 6.64 -7.61
N THR A 19 10.06 6.39 -8.92
CA THR A 19 10.56 7.33 -9.94
C THR A 19 9.47 8.13 -10.64
N MET A 20 8.22 7.71 -10.56
CA MET A 20 7.11 8.36 -11.26
C MET A 20 6.05 8.86 -10.30
N ILE A 21 5.32 7.94 -9.67
CA ILE A 21 4.13 8.30 -8.88
C ILE A 21 4.50 9.15 -7.66
N LEU A 22 5.47 8.68 -6.88
CA LEU A 22 5.85 9.36 -5.63
C LEU A 22 6.40 10.76 -5.86
N PRO A 23 7.36 10.99 -6.78
CA PRO A 23 7.82 12.34 -7.09
C PRO A 23 6.70 13.26 -7.59
N GLN A 24 5.78 12.75 -8.40
CA GLN A 24 4.65 13.53 -8.89
C GLN A 24 3.68 13.91 -7.78
N LEU A 25 3.43 13.00 -6.84
CA LEU A 25 2.62 13.30 -5.67
C LEU A 25 3.28 14.35 -4.78
N GLU A 26 4.58 14.22 -4.56
CA GLU A 26 5.35 15.14 -3.71
C GLU A 26 5.40 16.55 -4.30
N SER A 27 5.46 16.67 -5.62
CA SER A 27 5.49 17.96 -6.31
C SER A 27 4.11 18.51 -6.67
N GLY A 28 3.06 17.74 -6.42
CA GLY A 28 1.69 18.20 -6.68
C GLY A 28 1.25 18.17 -8.14
N ILE A 29 1.99 17.47 -9.01
CA ILE A 29 1.69 17.42 -10.45
C ILE A 29 1.05 16.10 -10.91
N HIS A 30 0.72 15.21 -9.97
CA HIS A 30 0.17 13.89 -10.34
C HIS A 30 -1.19 13.97 -11.05
N GLY A 31 -1.95 15.01 -10.78
CA GLY A 31 -3.17 15.33 -11.53
C GLY A 31 -4.44 14.61 -11.08
N VAL A 32 -4.33 13.66 -10.15
CA VAL A 32 -5.48 12.93 -9.59
C VAL A 32 -5.32 12.77 -8.09
N GLU A 33 -6.42 12.51 -7.40
CA GLU A 33 -6.40 12.18 -5.98
C GLU A 33 -6.15 10.67 -5.82
N VAL A 34 -5.00 10.30 -5.27
CA VAL A 34 -4.72 8.91 -4.95
C VAL A 34 -5.30 8.59 -3.58
N ILE A 35 -6.30 7.71 -3.54
CA ILE A 35 -7.00 7.36 -2.30
C ILE A 35 -6.43 6.12 -1.62
N GLY A 36 -5.69 5.29 -2.35
CA GLY A 36 -5.12 4.09 -1.77
C GLY A 36 -4.14 3.38 -2.68
N MET A 37 -3.28 2.60 -2.03
CA MET A 37 -2.28 1.75 -2.69
C MET A 37 -2.27 0.39 -2.01
N PHE A 38 -2.30 -0.68 -2.81
CA PHE A 38 -2.30 -2.05 -2.33
C PHE A 38 -1.09 -2.80 -2.90
N PHE A 39 -0.36 -3.49 -2.02
CA PHE A 39 0.96 -4.07 -2.35
C PHE A 39 0.93 -5.59 -2.25
N PHE A 40 1.30 -6.27 -3.34
CA PHE A 40 1.47 -7.71 -3.41
C PHE A 40 2.94 -8.11 -3.51
N ASP A 41 3.24 -9.31 -3.06
CA ASP A 41 4.52 -10.00 -3.27
C ASP A 41 5.72 -9.13 -2.85
N GLU A 42 6.75 -9.06 -3.68
CA GLU A 42 7.97 -8.33 -3.37
C GLU A 42 7.76 -6.82 -3.20
N ASN A 43 6.66 -6.28 -3.75
CA ASN A 43 6.34 -4.87 -3.58
C ASN A 43 6.05 -4.50 -2.11
N ALA A 44 5.68 -5.46 -1.28
CA ALA A 44 5.47 -5.24 0.14
C ALA A 44 6.75 -4.80 0.88
N HIS A 45 7.92 -5.14 0.36
CA HIS A 45 9.20 -4.80 1.00
C HIS A 45 9.42 -3.30 1.18
N ILE A 46 8.89 -2.47 0.30
CA ILE A 46 9.07 -1.02 0.44
C ILE A 46 8.34 -0.46 1.65
N LEU A 47 7.39 -1.19 2.20
CA LEU A 47 6.64 -0.78 3.37
C LEU A 47 7.39 -1.04 4.69
N ARG A 48 8.57 -1.64 4.63
CA ARG A 48 9.38 -1.88 5.82
C ARG A 48 9.82 -0.55 6.44
N LYS A 49 9.70 -0.43 7.75
CA LYS A 49 10.18 0.73 8.50
C LYS A 49 11.67 0.97 8.19
N GLY A 50 12.03 2.18 7.83
CA GLY A 50 13.39 2.56 7.46
C GLY A 50 13.71 2.44 5.97
N ASN A 51 12.84 1.83 5.17
CA ASN A 51 13.01 1.82 3.71
C ASN A 51 12.81 3.24 3.16
N ALA A 52 13.75 3.73 2.36
CA ALA A 52 13.73 5.12 1.88
C ALA A 52 12.46 5.46 1.09
N ILE A 53 12.01 4.56 0.22
CA ILE A 53 10.77 4.74 -0.55
C ILE A 53 9.57 4.71 0.39
N GLY A 54 9.54 3.73 1.30
CA GLY A 54 8.45 3.57 2.26
C GLY A 54 8.29 4.76 3.18
N GLU A 55 9.39 5.35 3.65
CA GLU A 55 9.31 6.51 4.54
C GLU A 55 8.79 7.75 3.80
N ARG A 56 9.15 7.95 2.56
CA ARG A 56 8.58 9.03 1.72
C ARG A 56 7.08 8.79 1.49
N LEU A 57 6.71 7.56 1.20
CA LEU A 57 5.30 7.18 1.04
C LEU A 57 4.52 7.41 2.33
N ASN A 58 5.09 7.06 3.47
CA ASN A 58 4.47 7.27 4.78
C ASN A 58 4.12 8.75 5.00
N LYS A 59 5.06 9.63 4.68
CA LYS A 59 4.86 11.08 4.83
C LYS A 59 3.72 11.59 3.97
N ILE A 60 3.74 11.28 2.68
CA ILE A 60 2.72 11.76 1.74
C ILE A 60 1.34 11.13 2.03
N ALA A 61 1.32 9.86 2.46
CA ALA A 61 0.09 9.18 2.81
C ALA A 61 -0.58 9.80 4.03
N LYS A 62 0.20 10.17 5.05
CA LYS A 62 -0.32 10.90 6.22
C LYS A 62 -0.91 12.25 5.82
N GLU A 63 -0.20 13.00 5.00
CA GLU A 63 -0.64 14.32 4.56
C GLU A 63 -1.94 14.27 3.77
N LYS A 64 -2.11 13.26 2.94
CA LYS A 64 -3.24 13.13 2.01
C LYS A 64 -4.34 12.17 2.47
N GLY A 65 -4.13 11.46 3.57
CA GLY A 65 -5.10 10.46 4.05
C GLY A 65 -5.23 9.26 3.14
N MET A 66 -4.13 8.83 2.50
CA MET A 66 -4.16 7.68 1.60
C MET A 66 -4.13 6.36 2.37
N LEU A 67 -4.93 5.39 1.92
CA LEU A 67 -4.85 4.01 2.39
C LEU A 67 -3.59 3.35 1.84
N ILE A 68 -2.77 2.77 2.73
CA ILE A 68 -1.60 1.97 2.35
C ILE A 68 -1.78 0.58 2.96
N MET A 69 -1.94 -0.43 2.12
CA MET A 69 -2.21 -1.79 2.57
C MET A 69 -1.38 -2.81 1.82
N ALA A 70 -0.83 -3.78 2.55
CA ALA A 70 -0.18 -4.95 1.96
C ALA A 70 -1.06 -6.19 2.13
N CYS A 71 -0.97 -7.11 1.18
CA CYS A 71 -1.57 -8.43 1.30
C CYS A 71 -1.07 -9.11 2.58
N ASP A 72 -1.97 -9.67 3.36
CA ASP A 72 -1.66 -10.26 4.66
C ASP A 72 -0.64 -11.42 4.56
N GLN A 73 -0.84 -12.34 3.64
CA GLN A 73 0.10 -13.44 3.45
C GLN A 73 1.44 -12.95 2.87
N CYS A 74 1.42 -12.00 1.97
CA CYS A 74 2.63 -11.40 1.43
C CYS A 74 3.47 -10.76 2.54
N ALA A 75 2.81 -10.06 3.44
CA ALA A 75 3.46 -9.40 4.58
C ALA A 75 4.00 -10.41 5.59
N LEU A 76 3.24 -11.46 5.92
CA LEU A 76 3.68 -12.52 6.82
C LEU A 76 4.95 -13.21 6.32
N ARG A 77 5.00 -13.54 5.05
CA ARG A 77 6.15 -14.21 4.44
C ARG A 77 7.42 -13.36 4.44
N ARG A 78 7.29 -12.06 4.68
CA ARG A 78 8.40 -11.10 4.61
C ARG A 78 8.68 -10.42 5.95
N ASP A 79 8.17 -11.00 7.02
CA ASP A 79 8.34 -10.46 8.39
C ASP A 79 7.82 -9.01 8.51
N LEU A 80 6.74 -8.71 7.79
CA LEU A 80 6.05 -7.43 7.85
C LEU A 80 4.69 -7.52 8.53
N ALA A 81 4.36 -8.69 9.04
CA ALA A 81 3.14 -8.93 9.79
C ALA A 81 3.34 -10.07 10.78
N GLU A 82 2.44 -10.16 11.75
CA GLU A 82 2.44 -11.20 12.76
C GLU A 82 1.01 -11.59 13.14
N GLY A 83 0.85 -12.77 13.71
CA GLY A 83 -0.44 -13.31 14.14
C GLY A 83 -0.65 -14.72 13.63
N ASP A 84 -1.73 -15.34 14.09
CA ASP A 84 -2.12 -16.69 13.68
C ASP A 84 -2.83 -16.59 12.33
N PHE A 85 -2.14 -17.05 11.30
CA PHE A 85 -2.69 -17.01 9.94
C PHE A 85 -3.63 -18.21 9.74
N GLU A 86 -4.91 -17.93 9.66
CA GLU A 86 -5.93 -18.95 9.36
C GLU A 86 -6.14 -19.05 7.85
N MET A 87 -6.44 -17.92 7.22
CA MET A 87 -6.58 -17.80 5.77
C MET A 87 -6.48 -16.32 5.37
N CYS A 88 -6.21 -16.06 4.11
CA CYS A 88 -6.22 -14.69 3.59
C CYS A 88 -7.56 -14.03 3.86
N GLY A 89 -7.53 -12.83 4.42
CA GLY A 89 -8.74 -12.07 4.70
C GLY A 89 -9.43 -12.40 6.02
N SER A 90 -8.84 -13.28 6.84
CA SER A 90 -9.41 -13.60 8.17
C SER A 90 -9.37 -12.43 9.15
N GLY A 91 -8.47 -11.46 8.92
CA GLY A 91 -8.30 -10.30 9.79
C GLY A 91 -7.50 -10.57 11.05
N SER A 92 -6.90 -11.76 11.18
CA SER A 92 -6.14 -12.18 12.36
C SER A 92 -4.68 -11.72 12.36
N VAL A 93 -4.21 -11.13 11.27
CA VAL A 93 -2.83 -10.72 11.06
C VAL A 93 -2.71 -9.21 11.22
N LYS A 94 -1.64 -8.76 11.90
CA LYS A 94 -1.39 -7.35 12.19
C LYS A 94 -0.05 -6.91 11.63
N PRO A 95 0.11 -5.61 11.28
CA PRO A 95 1.39 -5.07 10.80
C PRO A 95 2.50 -5.26 11.83
N LYS A 96 3.70 -5.53 11.30
CA LYS A 96 4.93 -5.63 12.08
C LYS A 96 6.05 -5.07 11.23
N ASN A 97 6.96 -4.30 11.83
CA ASN A 97 8.12 -3.72 11.13
C ASN A 97 7.75 -2.84 9.93
N MET A 98 6.55 -2.32 9.90
CA MET A 98 6.04 -1.47 8.81
C MET A 98 6.09 0.02 9.15
N ILE A 99 6.10 0.84 8.11
CA ILE A 99 5.83 2.28 8.24
C ILE A 99 4.50 2.51 8.96
N ASP A 100 4.35 3.65 9.63
CA ASP A 100 3.22 3.91 10.53
C ASP A 100 1.85 3.78 9.86
N VAL A 101 1.72 4.23 8.61
CA VAL A 101 0.44 4.16 7.89
C VAL A 101 0.14 2.78 7.34
N GLY A 102 1.10 1.86 7.39
CA GLY A 102 0.97 0.54 6.80
C GLY A 102 -0.09 -0.31 7.48
N GLN A 103 -0.96 -0.88 6.68
CA GLN A 103 -1.99 -1.81 7.10
C GLN A 103 -1.79 -3.14 6.39
N VAL A 104 -2.32 -4.21 6.96
CA VAL A 104 -2.33 -5.53 6.32
C VAL A 104 -3.74 -6.05 6.21
N GLY A 105 -4.02 -6.72 5.12
CA GLY A 105 -5.32 -7.32 4.89
C GLY A 105 -5.35 -8.01 3.55
N CYS A 106 -6.52 -8.52 3.20
CA CYS A 106 -6.77 -9.07 1.88
C CYS A 106 -7.97 -8.35 1.28
N PHE A 107 -8.58 -8.92 0.27
CA PHE A 107 -9.67 -8.25 -0.44
C PHE A 107 -10.83 -7.80 0.46
N PRO A 108 -11.30 -8.61 1.45
CA PRO A 108 -12.37 -8.12 2.33
C PRO A 108 -12.01 -6.84 3.08
N GLN A 109 -10.80 -6.76 3.62
CA GLN A 109 -10.33 -5.58 4.33
C GLN A 109 -10.14 -4.40 3.39
N LEU A 110 -9.66 -4.66 2.16
CA LEU A 110 -9.50 -3.62 1.14
C LEU A 110 -10.85 -3.02 0.76
N TYR A 111 -11.85 -3.86 0.51
CA TYR A 111 -13.18 -3.38 0.16
C TYR A 111 -13.82 -2.57 1.29
N ALA A 112 -13.67 -3.04 2.52
CA ALA A 112 -14.17 -2.32 3.70
C ALA A 112 -13.50 -0.95 3.85
N ALA A 113 -12.18 -0.89 3.64
CA ALA A 113 -11.43 0.36 3.77
C ALA A 113 -11.78 1.37 2.67
N LEU A 114 -12.11 0.91 1.46
CA LEU A 114 -12.48 1.77 0.33
C LEU A 114 -13.98 2.07 0.28
N GLY A 115 -14.79 1.41 1.10
CA GLY A 115 -16.26 1.48 1.00
C GLY A 115 -16.84 2.89 1.15
N GLY A 116 -16.18 3.75 1.93
CA GLY A 116 -16.60 5.13 2.11
C GLY A 116 -15.91 6.13 1.18
N ASN A 117 -14.99 5.66 0.32
CA ASN A 117 -14.20 6.52 -0.56
C ASN A 117 -13.77 5.72 -1.80
N MET A 118 -14.73 5.43 -2.67
CA MET A 118 -14.52 4.57 -3.82
C MET A 118 -13.67 5.24 -4.91
N PRO A 119 -12.71 4.51 -5.51
CA PRO A 119 -11.98 5.03 -6.65
C PRO A 119 -12.85 5.07 -7.91
N ASN A 120 -12.57 6.05 -8.77
CA ASN A 120 -13.13 6.11 -10.12
C ASN A 120 -12.35 5.18 -11.07
N LEU A 121 -11.04 4.99 -10.78
CA LEU A 121 -10.14 4.21 -11.60
C LEU A 121 -9.19 3.41 -10.70
N VAL A 122 -8.95 2.15 -11.06
CA VAL A 122 -7.94 1.32 -10.43
C VAL A 122 -6.89 0.97 -11.46
N ILE A 123 -5.63 1.22 -11.15
CA ILE A 123 -4.49 0.92 -12.01
C ILE A 123 -3.65 -0.16 -11.36
N THR A 124 -3.46 -1.26 -12.07
CA THR A 124 -2.58 -2.35 -11.64
C THR A 124 -1.25 -2.27 -12.37
N LEU A 125 -0.17 -2.24 -11.60
CA LEU A 125 1.20 -2.18 -12.09
C LEU A 125 1.97 -3.44 -11.72
#